data_3e7f7175200c95e9fe409b1e7b2e2643
#
_entry.id   3e7f7175200c95e9fe409b1e7b2e2643
#
_cell.length_a   1.000
_cell.length_b   1.000
_cell.length_c   1.000
_cell.angle_alpha   90.00
_cell.angle_beta   90.00
_cell.angle_gamma   90.00
#
_symmetry.space_group_name_H-M   'P 1'
#
loop_
_entity.id
_entity.type
_entity.pdbx_description
1 polymer ?
#
loop_
_entity_poly.entity_id
_entity_poly.type
_entity_poly.pdbx_seq_one_letter_code
_entity_poly.pdbx_strand_id
1 'polypeptide(L)'
;MEYEDLFKKITAWAHDRGIDQADPRVEFMKMAEELGELSAAYNKEHHAKMVDSIGDLQVALLIFCQLVGVDHKEAIEAAYNQIK
;
A
#
# COMPACT_ATOMS: atom_id res chain seq x y z
N MET A 1 3.44 -15.97 6.61
CA MET A 1 2.19 -15.29 6.99
C MET A 1 1.31 -15.15 5.76
N GLU A 2 0.04 -15.48 5.88
CA GLU A 2 -0.90 -15.33 4.77
C GLU A 2 -1.16 -13.85 4.50
N TYR A 3 -1.43 -13.50 3.23
CA TYR A 3 -1.70 -12.11 2.85
C TYR A 3 -2.86 -11.51 3.64
N GLU A 4 -3.94 -12.27 3.84
CA GLU A 4 -5.09 -11.77 4.60
C GLU A 4 -4.73 -11.41 6.04
N ASP A 5 -3.90 -12.22 6.69
CA ASP A 5 -3.44 -11.95 8.05
C ASP A 5 -2.55 -10.72 8.08
N LEU A 6 -1.69 -10.58 7.08
CA LEU A 6 -0.81 -9.43 6.96
C LEU A 6 -1.62 -8.15 6.77
N PHE A 7 -2.62 -8.17 5.91
CA PHE A 7 -3.50 -7.01 5.67
C PHE A 7 -4.25 -6.62 6.94
N LYS A 8 -4.77 -7.61 7.69
CA LYS A 8 -5.45 -7.34 8.96
C LYS A 8 -4.53 -6.71 9.98
N LYS A 9 -3.29 -7.16 10.06
CA LYS A 9 -2.30 -6.61 10.99
C LYS A 9 -1.94 -5.17 10.62
N ILE A 10 -1.78 -4.88 9.35
CA ILE A 10 -1.48 -3.53 8.88
C ILE A 10 -2.64 -2.58 9.16
N THR A 11 -3.87 -3.00 8.87
CA THR A 11 -5.05 -2.16 9.12
C THR A 11 -5.28 -1.92 10.61
N ALA A 12 -5.05 -2.92 11.46
CA ALA A 12 -5.11 -2.76 12.90
C ALA A 12 -4.03 -1.81 13.41
N TRP A 13 -2.82 -1.94 12.90
CA TRP A 13 -1.71 -1.04 13.25
C TRP A 13 -2.06 0.41 12.88
N ALA A 14 -2.61 0.63 11.69
CA ALA A 14 -3.00 1.96 11.24
C ALA A 14 -4.11 2.55 12.13
N HIS A 15 -5.09 1.73 12.51
CA HIS A 15 -6.16 2.15 13.41
C HIS A 15 -5.59 2.54 14.78
N ASP A 16 -4.72 1.72 15.36
CA ASP A 16 -4.12 1.98 16.67
C ASP A 16 -3.31 3.28 16.69
N ARG A 17 -2.76 3.68 15.57
CA ARG A 17 -1.98 4.91 15.40
C ARG A 17 -2.83 6.11 14.97
N GLY A 18 -4.12 5.93 14.78
CA GLY A 18 -5.00 6.99 14.30
C GLY A 18 -4.83 7.35 12.83
N ILE A 19 -4.07 6.55 12.08
CA ILE A 19 -3.80 6.80 10.66
C ILE A 19 -5.08 6.64 9.84
N ASP A 20 -6.00 5.79 10.27
CA ASP A 20 -7.29 5.58 9.62
C ASP A 20 -8.24 6.80 9.72
N GLN A 21 -7.83 7.84 10.45
CA GLN A 21 -8.54 9.12 10.54
C GLN A 21 -7.86 10.19 9.68
N ALA A 22 -6.80 9.84 8.96
CA ALA A 22 -6.04 10.78 8.15
C ALA A 22 -6.82 11.22 6.90
N ASP A 23 -6.42 12.35 6.33
CA ASP A 23 -6.97 12.83 5.07
C ASP A 23 -6.51 11.92 3.92
N PRO A 24 -7.43 11.31 3.17
CA PRO A 24 -7.05 10.42 2.05
C PRO A 24 -6.14 11.09 1.02
N ARG A 25 -6.24 12.41 0.85
CA ARG A 25 -5.40 13.15 -0.10
C ARG A 25 -3.93 13.11 0.32
N VAL A 26 -3.67 13.19 1.62
CA VAL A 26 -2.31 13.10 2.17
C VAL A 26 -1.74 11.70 1.94
N GLU A 27 -2.53 10.67 2.19
CA GLU A 27 -2.10 9.30 1.97
C GLU A 27 -1.87 9.01 0.49
N PHE A 28 -2.70 9.58 -0.40
CA PHE A 28 -2.49 9.48 -1.83
C PHE A 28 -1.14 10.09 -2.24
N MET A 29 -0.79 11.24 -1.66
CA MET A 29 0.50 11.87 -1.93
C MET A 29 1.67 11.00 -1.43
N LYS A 30 1.50 10.32 -0.29
CA LYS A 30 2.50 9.38 0.20
C LYS A 30 2.71 8.23 -0.78
N MET A 31 1.63 7.72 -1.36
CA MET A 31 1.75 6.67 -2.39
C MET A 31 2.60 7.15 -3.57
N ALA A 32 2.39 8.38 -4.01
CA ALA A 32 3.17 8.96 -5.10
C ALA A 32 4.65 9.10 -4.72
N GLU A 33 4.94 9.51 -3.48
CA GLU A 33 6.30 9.59 -2.96
C GLU A 33 6.97 8.22 -2.92
N GLU A 34 6.26 7.20 -2.44
CA GLU A 34 6.78 5.84 -2.38
C GLU A 34 7.06 5.28 -3.78
N LEU A 35 6.21 5.61 -4.74
CA LEU A 35 6.44 5.22 -6.13
C LEU A 35 7.71 5.90 -6.66
N GLY A 36 7.92 7.17 -6.32
CA GLY A 36 9.13 7.90 -6.69
C GLY A 36 10.39 7.28 -6.09
N GLU A 37 10.33 6.87 -4.83
CA GLU A 37 11.44 6.19 -4.16
C GLU A 37 11.74 4.84 -4.81
N LEU A 38 10.70 4.09 -5.18
CA LEU A 38 10.87 2.84 -5.91
C LEU A 38 11.54 3.08 -7.26
N SER A 39 11.11 4.10 -7.98
CA SER A 39 11.71 4.47 -9.26
C SER A 39 13.20 4.78 -9.11
N ALA A 40 13.56 5.57 -8.09
CA ALA A 40 14.96 5.91 -7.81
C ALA A 40 15.78 4.68 -7.47
N ALA A 41 15.25 3.79 -6.63
CA ALA A 41 15.94 2.56 -6.24
C ALA A 41 16.18 1.64 -7.45
N TYR A 42 15.17 1.52 -8.30
CA TYR A 42 15.27 0.72 -9.52
C TYR A 42 16.32 1.29 -10.48
N ASN A 43 16.28 2.61 -10.71
CA ASN A 43 17.21 3.26 -11.62
C ASN A 43 18.67 3.18 -11.14
N LYS A 44 18.88 3.15 -9.84
CA LYS A 44 20.21 3.01 -9.24
C LYS A 44 20.63 1.55 -9.05
N GLU A 45 19.77 0.61 -9.42
CA GLU A 45 20.00 -0.82 -9.25
C GLU A 45 20.27 -1.20 -7.79
N HIS A 46 19.63 -0.50 -6.86
CA HIS A 46 19.77 -0.74 -5.43
C HIS A 46 18.70 -1.73 -4.96
N HIS A 47 19.00 -3.02 -5.03
CA HIS A 47 18.02 -4.08 -4.78
C HIS A 47 17.36 -4.00 -3.40
N ALA A 48 18.12 -3.81 -2.34
CA ALA A 48 17.55 -3.77 -0.98
C ALA A 48 16.56 -2.62 -0.81
N LYS A 49 16.88 -1.44 -1.34
CA LYS A 49 15.96 -0.30 -1.31
C LYS A 49 14.74 -0.52 -2.20
N MET A 50 14.91 -1.23 -3.31
CA MET A 50 13.78 -1.57 -4.17
C MET A 50 12.78 -2.45 -3.43
N VAL A 51 13.26 -3.46 -2.70
CA VAL A 51 12.40 -4.34 -1.89
C VAL A 51 11.66 -3.52 -0.83
N ASP A 52 12.37 -2.65 -0.10
CA ASP A 52 11.75 -1.79 0.92
C ASP A 52 10.68 -0.89 0.31
N SER A 53 10.97 -0.28 -0.83
CA SER A 53 10.04 0.64 -1.50
C SER A 53 8.80 -0.07 -2.02
N ILE A 54 8.95 -1.29 -2.52
CA ILE A 54 7.80 -2.10 -2.94
C ILE A 54 6.87 -2.37 -1.75
N GLY A 55 7.44 -2.75 -0.62
CA GLY A 55 6.67 -2.99 0.60
C GLY A 55 5.97 -1.72 1.09
N ASP A 56 6.70 -0.61 1.14
CA ASP A 56 6.15 0.67 1.61
C ASP A 56 5.02 1.17 0.71
N LEU A 57 5.16 0.99 -0.59
CA LEU A 57 4.11 1.36 -1.55
C LEU A 57 2.84 0.54 -1.32
N GLN A 58 2.98 -0.76 -1.08
CA GLN A 58 1.82 -1.63 -0.82
C GLN A 58 1.14 -1.27 0.50
N VAL A 59 1.90 -0.96 1.54
CA VAL A 59 1.34 -0.52 2.83
C VAL A 59 0.57 0.78 2.63
N ALA A 60 1.14 1.75 1.93
CA ALA A 60 0.47 3.03 1.66
C ALA A 60 -0.83 2.83 0.87
N LEU A 61 -0.81 1.96 -0.12
CA LEU A 61 -2.01 1.64 -0.90
C LEU A 61 -3.10 1.00 -0.04
N LEU A 62 -2.72 0.05 0.82
CA LEU A 62 -3.67 -0.61 1.71
C LEU A 62 -4.32 0.38 2.67
N ILE A 63 -3.53 1.29 3.24
CA ILE A 63 -4.05 2.34 4.12
C ILE A 63 -4.98 3.28 3.35
N PHE A 64 -4.60 3.66 2.13
CA PHE A 64 -5.45 4.50 1.28
C PHE A 64 -6.80 3.82 1.03
N CYS A 65 -6.81 2.53 0.71
CA CYS A 65 -8.04 1.76 0.55
C CYS A 65 -8.91 1.83 1.79
N GLN A 66 -8.32 1.69 2.97
CA GLN A 66 -9.02 1.80 4.25
C GLN A 66 -9.67 3.17 4.41
N LEU A 67 -8.96 4.24 4.05
CA LEU A 67 -9.44 5.61 4.19
C LEU A 67 -10.60 5.93 3.25
N VAL A 68 -10.62 5.36 2.06
CA VAL A 68 -11.67 5.62 1.07
C VAL A 68 -12.76 4.56 1.04
N GLY A 69 -12.70 3.58 1.95
CA GLY A 69 -13.74 2.56 2.07
C GLY A 69 -13.74 1.52 0.97
N VAL A 70 -12.57 1.25 0.38
CA VAL A 70 -12.42 0.22 -0.64
C VAL A 70 -11.77 -1.01 -0.01
N ASP A 71 -12.36 -2.18 -0.22
CA ASP A 71 -11.76 -3.44 0.19
C ASP A 71 -10.65 -3.82 -0.80
N HIS A 72 -9.41 -3.87 -0.31
CA HIS A 72 -8.25 -4.14 -1.14
C HIS A 72 -8.34 -5.50 -1.83
N LYS A 73 -8.80 -6.52 -1.13
CA LYS A 73 -8.92 -7.87 -1.68
C LYS A 73 -9.94 -7.92 -2.82
N GLU A 74 -11.10 -7.31 -2.62
CA GLU A 74 -12.14 -7.24 -3.64
C GLU A 74 -11.65 -6.48 -4.88
N ALA A 75 -10.92 -5.41 -4.67
CA ALA A 75 -10.38 -4.62 -5.78
C ALA A 75 -9.42 -5.44 -6.64
N ILE A 76 -8.51 -6.18 -6.01
CA ILE A 76 -7.54 -6.98 -6.75
C ILE A 76 -8.21 -8.21 -7.40
N GLU A 77 -9.21 -8.80 -6.76
CA GLU A 77 -9.98 -9.89 -7.36
C GLU A 77 -10.73 -9.42 -8.61
N ALA A 78 -11.34 -8.23 -8.54
CA ALA A 78 -12.03 -7.63 -9.68
C ALA A 78 -11.07 -7.42 -10.86
N ALA A 79 -9.87 -6.92 -10.59
CA ALA A 79 -8.84 -6.74 -11.61
C ALA A 79 -8.43 -8.08 -12.22
N TYR A 80 -8.23 -9.09 -11.39
CA TYR A 80 -7.89 -10.44 -11.87
C TYR A 80 -8.98 -10.98 -12.80
N ASN A 81 -10.25 -10.81 -12.45
CA ASN A 81 -11.36 -11.31 -13.25
C ASN A 81 -11.43 -10.63 -14.63
N GLN A 82 -10.91 -9.43 -14.77
CA GLN A 82 -10.84 -8.75 -16.06
C GLN A 82 -9.72 -9.27 -16.95
N ILE A 83 -8.62 -9.72 -16.36
CA ILE A 83 -7.45 -10.16 -17.14
C ILE A 83 -7.44 -11.65 -17.46
N LYS A 84 -8.24 -12.43 -16.75
CA LYS A 84 -8.30 -13.87 -17.06
C LYS A 84 -9.31 -14.13 -18.23
#